data_1dd8c777adb65d90fcf66d12f5ca54ca
#
_entry.id   1dd8c777adb65d90fcf66d12f5ca54ca
#
_cell.length_a   1.000
_cell.length_b   1.000
_cell.length_c   1.000
_cell.angle_alpha   90.00
_cell.angle_beta   90.00
_cell.angle_gamma   90.00
#
_symmetry.space_group_name_H-M   'P 1'
#
loop_
_entity.id
_entity.type
_entity.pdbx_description
1 polymer ?
#
loop_
_entity_poly.entity_id
_entity_poly.type
_entity_poly.pdbx_seq_one_letter_code
_entity_poly.pdbx_strand_id
1 'polypeptide(L)'
;MCRFIVILGLAAFLALMGGCGGHKPDAGVNVKGKLTKGGQPVTVPNMAARVGTVKVELYPIHTDPNDGRSSFGTLANEDGTFEIVGEGQGVKPGKYKLSVIADPGDGQDQLGGKYGEANSTLEFEISANNVGGTQNLGDIKLD
;
A
#
# COMPACT_ATOMS: atom_id res chain seq x y z
N MET A 1 1.95 65.33 35.52
CA MET A 1 0.94 65.10 34.45
C MET A 1 1.61 64.40 33.29
N CYS A 2 1.00 63.39 32.71
CA CYS A 2 1.44 62.53 31.64
C CYS A 2 2.08 61.20 32.04
N ARG A 3 1.23 60.34 32.55
CA ARG A 3 1.48 58.90 32.64
C ARG A 3 0.21 58.18 32.19
N PHE A 4 -0.08 58.05 30.91
CA PHE A 4 -1.18 57.24 30.36
C PHE A 4 -1.11 57.23 28.84
N ILE A 5 -0.15 56.57 28.22
CA ILE A 5 -0.21 56.14 26.82
C ILE A 5 0.90 55.07 26.60
N VAL A 6 0.80 53.87 27.11
CA VAL A 6 1.66 52.72 26.70
C VAL A 6 0.95 51.36 26.85
N ILE A 7 -0.36 51.26 26.92
CA ILE A 7 -1.03 49.95 27.09
C ILE A 7 -2.00 49.63 25.92
N LEU A 8 -1.80 50.12 24.72
CA LEU A 8 -2.69 49.81 23.59
C LEU A 8 -1.97 49.18 22.39
N GLY A 9 -0.74 48.72 22.55
CA GLY A 9 0.05 48.15 21.44
C GLY A 9 0.28 46.62 21.44
N LEU A 10 -0.21 45.88 22.44
CA LEU A 10 0.18 44.47 22.61
C LEU A 10 -0.95 43.45 22.35
N ALA A 11 -2.11 43.88 21.90
CA ALA A 11 -3.26 43.00 21.67
C ALA A 11 -3.51 42.59 20.20
N ALA A 12 -2.71 43.09 19.23
CA ALA A 12 -2.95 42.87 17.80
C ALA A 12 -2.03 41.83 17.17
N PHE A 13 -1.14 41.14 17.91
CA PHE A 13 -0.14 40.24 17.30
C PHE A 13 -0.41 38.73 17.53
N LEU A 14 -1.53 38.35 18.15
CA LEU A 14 -1.85 36.94 18.45
C LEU A 14 -2.87 36.30 17.52
N ALA A 15 -3.27 36.95 16.43
CA ALA A 15 -4.35 36.43 15.55
C ALA A 15 -3.85 35.82 14.22
N LEU A 16 -2.53 35.63 14.02
CA LEU A 16 -1.98 35.11 12.75
C LEU A 16 -1.33 33.72 12.83
N MET A 17 -1.49 32.99 13.93
CA MET A 17 -1.04 31.61 14.06
C MET A 17 -2.19 30.58 13.94
N GLY A 18 -3.20 30.87 13.16
CA GLY A 18 -4.28 29.95 12.89
C GLY A 18 -4.32 29.57 11.42
N GLY A 19 -3.65 28.48 11.04
CA GLY A 19 -3.87 27.98 9.72
C GLY A 19 -2.77 27.16 9.03
N CYS A 20 -2.01 26.33 9.75
CA CYS A 20 -1.55 25.11 9.11
C CYS A 20 -2.73 24.15 9.05
N GLY A 21 -3.59 24.33 8.05
CA GLY A 21 -4.51 23.30 7.58
C GLY A 21 -3.67 22.15 7.05
N GLY A 22 -3.19 21.27 7.96
CA GLY A 22 -2.55 20.01 7.56
C GLY A 22 -3.53 19.29 6.67
N HIS A 23 -3.22 19.19 5.38
CA HIS A 23 -3.90 18.29 4.47
C HIS A 23 -3.77 16.90 5.10
N LYS A 24 -4.86 16.36 5.64
CA LYS A 24 -4.86 14.97 6.08
C LYS A 24 -4.60 14.17 4.81
N PRO A 25 -3.52 13.38 4.75
CA PRO A 25 -3.31 12.52 3.60
C PRO A 25 -4.57 11.67 3.42
N ASP A 26 -5.05 11.55 2.19
CA ASP A 26 -6.23 10.77 1.86
C ASP A 26 -6.00 9.34 2.38
N ALA A 27 -6.79 8.93 3.37
CA ALA A 27 -6.71 7.60 3.92
C ALA A 27 -7.01 6.58 2.81
N GLY A 28 -6.17 5.54 2.71
CA GLY A 28 -6.39 4.43 1.79
C GLY A 28 -6.94 3.20 2.53
N VAL A 29 -6.78 2.05 1.91
CA VAL A 29 -7.23 0.74 2.39
C VAL A 29 -6.02 -0.15 2.63
N ASN A 30 -5.92 -0.79 3.79
CA ASN A 30 -4.95 -1.86 4.00
C ASN A 30 -5.45 -3.12 3.28
N VAL A 31 -4.60 -3.74 2.47
CA VAL A 31 -4.99 -4.90 1.66
C VAL A 31 -4.29 -6.14 2.19
N LYS A 32 -5.07 -7.17 2.51
CA LYS A 32 -4.57 -8.47 3.00
C LYS A 32 -4.99 -9.58 2.06
N GLY A 33 -4.21 -10.66 2.05
CA GLY A 33 -4.55 -11.87 1.32
C GLY A 33 -3.62 -13.01 1.69
N LYS A 34 -3.86 -14.16 1.05
CA LYS A 34 -3.02 -15.35 1.20
C LYS A 34 -2.76 -15.97 -0.17
N LEU A 35 -1.51 -16.20 -0.49
CA LEU A 35 -1.09 -16.86 -1.73
C LEU A 35 -1.01 -18.35 -1.52
N THR A 36 -1.64 -19.12 -2.40
CA THR A 36 -1.60 -20.59 -2.40
C THR A 36 -1.31 -21.14 -3.79
N LYS A 37 -0.57 -22.26 -3.85
CA LYS A 37 -0.33 -23.03 -5.08
C LYS A 37 -0.53 -24.49 -4.77
N GLY A 38 -1.42 -25.15 -5.51
CA GLY A 38 -1.79 -26.54 -5.21
C GLY A 38 -2.37 -26.74 -3.81
N GLY A 39 -3.02 -25.73 -3.23
CA GLY A 39 -3.58 -25.77 -1.87
C GLY A 39 -2.57 -25.54 -0.73
N GLN A 40 -1.30 -25.34 -1.03
CA GLN A 40 -0.25 -25.04 -0.06
C GLN A 40 0.15 -23.57 -0.13
N PRO A 41 0.67 -22.96 0.96
CA PRO A 41 1.25 -21.63 0.90
C PRO A 41 2.35 -21.51 -0.17
N VAL A 42 2.39 -20.38 -0.86
CA VAL A 42 3.48 -20.08 -1.79
C VAL A 42 4.73 -19.73 -0.98
N THR A 43 5.73 -20.58 -1.05
CA THR A 43 7.01 -20.41 -0.35
C THR A 43 8.19 -20.66 -1.29
N VAL A 44 9.35 -20.12 -0.94
CA VAL A 44 10.62 -20.42 -1.58
C VAL A 44 11.66 -20.81 -0.54
N PRO A 45 12.74 -21.52 -0.91
CA PRO A 45 13.82 -21.82 0.02
C PRO A 45 14.38 -20.56 0.71
N ASN A 46 14.82 -20.72 1.96
CA ASN A 46 15.47 -19.66 2.75
C ASN A 46 14.64 -18.39 3.02
N MET A 47 13.29 -18.47 2.97
CA MET A 47 12.42 -17.34 3.34
C MET A 47 12.66 -16.87 4.79
N ALA A 48 12.77 -17.80 5.75
CA ALA A 48 13.07 -17.49 7.15
C ALA A 48 14.36 -16.67 7.33
N ALA A 49 15.35 -16.94 6.50
CA ALA A 49 16.61 -16.19 6.48
C ALA A 49 16.55 -14.89 5.63
N ARG A 50 15.39 -14.60 5.05
CA ARG A 50 15.15 -13.45 4.14
C ARG A 50 16.09 -13.43 2.92
N VAL A 51 16.62 -14.59 2.52
CA VAL A 51 17.38 -14.77 1.29
C VAL A 51 16.42 -15.04 0.14
N GLY A 52 15.53 -16.03 0.31
CA GLY A 52 14.40 -16.21 -0.61
C GLY A 52 13.25 -15.30 -0.23
N THR A 53 12.52 -14.79 -1.22
CA THR A 53 11.40 -13.88 -1.02
C THR A 53 10.24 -14.20 -1.94
N VAL A 54 9.02 -13.99 -1.46
CA VAL A 54 7.82 -13.94 -2.29
C VAL A 54 7.30 -12.50 -2.25
N LYS A 55 7.56 -11.77 -3.33
CA LYS A 55 7.14 -10.37 -3.48
C LYS A 55 5.73 -10.33 -4.03
N VAL A 56 4.88 -9.52 -3.39
CA VAL A 56 3.50 -9.26 -3.81
C VAL A 56 3.37 -7.77 -4.08
N GLU A 57 2.83 -7.41 -5.22
CA GLU A 57 2.76 -6.01 -5.64
C GLU A 57 1.43 -5.72 -6.35
N LEU A 58 0.77 -4.63 -5.98
CA LEU A 58 -0.43 -4.11 -6.63
C LEU A 58 -0.04 -3.00 -7.60
N TYR A 59 -0.32 -3.20 -8.87
CA TYR A 59 -0.14 -2.21 -9.94
C TYR A 59 -1.49 -1.61 -10.31
N PRO A 60 -1.67 -0.28 -10.25
CA PRO A 60 -2.93 0.34 -10.63
C PRO A 60 -3.23 0.12 -12.11
N ILE A 61 -4.47 -0.29 -12.40
CA ILE A 61 -4.97 -0.31 -13.78
C ILE A 61 -5.49 1.10 -14.07
N HIS A 62 -4.69 1.87 -14.80
CA HIS A 62 -5.02 3.25 -15.14
C HIS A 62 -6.04 3.28 -16.26
N THR A 63 -7.19 3.91 -15.99
CA THR A 63 -8.23 4.20 -17.00
C THR A 63 -8.26 5.68 -17.38
N ASP A 64 -7.59 6.54 -16.58
CA ASP A 64 -7.45 7.97 -16.78
C ASP A 64 -5.96 8.34 -16.77
N PRO A 65 -5.47 9.13 -17.74
CA PRO A 65 -4.07 9.61 -17.76
C PRO A 65 -3.68 10.45 -16.54
N ASN A 66 -4.66 11.04 -15.85
CA ASN A 66 -4.44 11.83 -14.63
C ASN A 66 -4.60 11.01 -13.33
N ASP A 67 -4.75 9.69 -13.45
CA ASP A 67 -4.82 8.79 -12.31
C ASP A 67 -3.46 8.77 -11.58
N GLY A 68 -3.39 9.45 -10.45
CA GLY A 68 -2.18 9.58 -9.62
C GLY A 68 -1.96 8.41 -8.66
N ARG A 69 -2.56 7.24 -8.90
CA ARG A 69 -2.31 6.05 -8.09
C ARG A 69 -0.92 5.48 -8.37
N SER A 70 -0.28 4.96 -7.33
CA SER A 70 1.03 4.31 -7.41
C SER A 70 0.91 2.81 -7.19
N SER A 71 1.94 2.05 -7.57
CA SER A 71 2.08 0.65 -7.18
C SER A 71 2.53 0.55 -5.73
N PHE A 72 2.11 -0.51 -5.05
CA PHE A 72 2.46 -0.81 -3.67
C PHE A 72 2.79 -2.28 -3.52
N GLY A 73 3.87 -2.59 -2.83
CA GLY A 73 4.33 -3.96 -2.64
C GLY A 73 4.68 -4.30 -1.20
N THR A 74 4.75 -5.61 -0.94
CA THR A 74 5.18 -6.20 0.32
C THR A 74 5.80 -7.58 0.06
N LEU A 75 6.38 -8.17 1.09
CA LEU A 75 6.80 -9.56 1.07
C LEU A 75 5.75 -10.43 1.76
N ALA A 76 5.44 -11.58 1.18
CA ALA A 76 4.60 -12.56 1.84
C ALA A 76 5.36 -13.26 2.98
N ASN A 77 4.61 -13.71 3.97
CA ASN A 77 5.10 -14.55 5.06
C ASN A 77 5.24 -16.03 4.62
N GLU A 78 5.90 -16.86 5.42
CA GLU A 78 6.07 -18.30 5.16
C GLU A 78 4.75 -19.07 5.07
N ASP A 79 3.70 -18.58 5.69
CA ASP A 79 2.35 -19.14 5.60
C ASP A 79 1.56 -18.66 4.37
N GLY A 80 2.21 -17.89 3.49
CA GLY A 80 1.64 -17.31 2.28
C GLY A 80 0.83 -16.03 2.51
N THR A 81 0.63 -15.60 3.75
CA THR A 81 -0.11 -14.35 4.04
C THR A 81 0.70 -13.12 3.70
N PHE A 82 0.00 -12.05 3.32
CA PHE A 82 0.61 -10.74 3.07
C PHE A 82 -0.31 -9.60 3.50
N GLU A 83 0.30 -8.43 3.75
CA GLU A 83 -0.40 -7.18 4.02
C GLU A 83 0.30 -6.01 3.30
N ILE A 84 -0.45 -5.27 2.49
CA ILE A 84 0.01 -4.07 1.80
C ILE A 84 -0.62 -2.86 2.49
N VAL A 85 0.21 -2.00 3.07
CA VAL A 85 -0.21 -0.82 3.86
C VAL A 85 0.05 0.51 3.15
N GLY A 86 0.47 0.50 1.88
CA GLY A 86 0.60 1.68 1.03
C GLY A 86 1.37 2.84 1.70
N GLU A 87 2.62 2.62 2.10
CA GLU A 87 3.47 3.60 2.82
C GLU A 87 2.83 4.11 4.14
N GLY A 88 1.98 3.28 4.78
CA GLY A 88 1.30 3.62 6.03
C GLY A 88 0.00 4.42 5.87
N GLN A 89 -0.36 4.79 4.64
CA GLN A 89 -1.60 5.53 4.34
C GLN A 89 -2.69 4.64 3.73
N GLY A 90 -2.37 3.39 3.41
CA GLY A 90 -3.24 2.47 2.68
C GLY A 90 -3.14 2.66 1.16
N VAL A 91 -3.73 1.71 0.46
CA VAL A 91 -3.84 1.69 -1.01
C VAL A 91 -5.07 2.50 -1.42
N LYS A 92 -4.94 3.40 -2.39
CA LYS A 92 -6.09 4.17 -2.89
C LYS A 92 -7.13 3.25 -3.54
N PRO A 93 -8.44 3.51 -3.38
CA PRO A 93 -9.48 2.73 -4.05
C PRO A 93 -9.33 2.70 -5.57
N GLY A 94 -9.72 1.59 -6.20
CA GLY A 94 -9.70 1.41 -7.64
C GLY A 94 -9.30 -0.01 -8.06
N LYS A 95 -9.13 -0.20 -9.37
CA LYS A 95 -8.73 -1.49 -9.93
C LYS A 95 -7.23 -1.64 -9.97
N TYR A 96 -6.76 -2.81 -9.58
CA TYR A 96 -5.35 -3.17 -9.53
C TYR A 96 -5.11 -4.55 -10.12
N LYS A 97 -3.94 -4.71 -10.71
CA LYS A 97 -3.36 -6.00 -11.08
C LYS A 97 -2.42 -6.45 -9.96
N LEU A 98 -2.55 -7.68 -9.50
CA LEU A 98 -1.65 -8.28 -8.52
C LEU A 98 -0.50 -8.97 -9.24
N SER A 99 0.73 -8.59 -8.95
CA SER A 99 1.94 -9.28 -9.37
C SER A 99 2.49 -10.12 -8.22
N VAL A 100 3.00 -11.30 -8.54
CA VAL A 100 3.67 -12.19 -7.59
C VAL A 100 4.97 -12.69 -8.22
N ILE A 101 6.08 -12.50 -7.49
CA ILE A 101 7.41 -12.98 -7.87
C ILE A 101 7.95 -13.82 -6.72
N ALA A 102 8.33 -15.06 -6.99
CA ALA A 102 8.87 -16.01 -6.03
C ALA A 102 10.35 -16.27 -6.33
N ASP A 103 11.23 -15.53 -5.65
CA ASP A 103 12.69 -15.61 -5.83
C ASP A 103 13.33 -16.42 -4.68
N PRO A 104 13.99 -17.55 -4.95
CA PRO A 104 14.70 -18.34 -3.94
C PRO A 104 16.03 -17.69 -3.46
N GLY A 105 16.37 -16.52 -4.00
CA GLY A 105 17.61 -15.80 -3.67
C GLY A 105 18.68 -15.85 -4.77
N ASP A 106 18.33 -16.36 -5.95
CA ASP A 106 19.20 -16.40 -7.14
C ASP A 106 18.80 -15.38 -8.21
N GLY A 107 17.77 -14.56 -7.93
CA GLY A 107 17.24 -13.56 -8.84
C GLY A 107 16.31 -14.13 -9.92
N GLN A 108 15.92 -15.41 -9.84
CA GLN A 108 15.03 -16.04 -10.79
C GLN A 108 13.63 -16.24 -10.18
N ASP A 109 12.59 -15.90 -10.93
CA ASP A 109 11.24 -16.15 -10.51
C ASP A 109 10.85 -17.63 -10.73
N GLN A 110 10.64 -18.39 -9.66
CA GLN A 110 10.17 -19.78 -9.71
C GLN A 110 8.76 -19.95 -10.30
N LEU A 111 8.00 -18.87 -10.42
CA LEU A 111 6.71 -18.86 -11.11
C LEU A 111 6.85 -18.61 -12.63
N GLY A 112 8.09 -18.50 -13.12
CA GLY A 112 8.41 -18.34 -14.54
C GLY A 112 7.87 -17.06 -15.16
N GLY A 113 7.70 -16.01 -14.36
CA GLY A 113 7.16 -14.72 -14.81
C GLY A 113 5.66 -14.71 -15.10
N LYS A 114 4.95 -15.83 -14.86
CA LYS A 114 3.52 -15.95 -15.15
C LYS A 114 2.67 -14.91 -14.45
N TYR A 115 3.05 -14.56 -13.21
CA TYR A 115 2.33 -13.59 -12.37
C TYR A 115 3.09 -12.27 -12.23
N GLY A 116 4.10 -12.01 -13.06
CA GLY A 116 4.76 -10.72 -13.13
C GLY A 116 3.81 -9.62 -13.65
N GLU A 117 4.18 -8.35 -13.47
CA GLU A 117 3.35 -7.19 -13.84
C GLU A 117 2.76 -7.29 -15.26
N ALA A 118 3.59 -7.66 -16.25
CA ALA A 118 3.18 -7.73 -17.66
C ALA A 118 2.20 -8.88 -17.95
N ASN A 119 2.33 -10.01 -17.23
CA ASN A 119 1.65 -11.27 -17.57
C ASN A 119 0.52 -11.64 -16.62
N SER A 120 0.49 -11.06 -15.41
CA SER A 120 -0.53 -11.38 -14.43
C SER A 120 -1.93 -11.03 -14.91
N THR A 121 -2.85 -11.97 -14.72
CA THR A 121 -4.30 -11.81 -14.97
C THR A 121 -5.09 -11.67 -13.66
N LEU A 122 -4.39 -11.57 -12.52
CA LEU A 122 -5.01 -11.43 -11.21
C LEU A 122 -5.42 -9.97 -10.99
N GLU A 123 -6.69 -9.67 -11.17
CA GLU A 123 -7.25 -8.32 -11.04
C GLU A 123 -8.15 -8.24 -9.81
N PHE A 124 -8.02 -7.16 -9.04
CA PHE A 124 -8.82 -6.89 -7.85
C PHE A 124 -9.29 -5.44 -7.84
N GLU A 125 -10.47 -5.23 -7.29
CA GLU A 125 -10.99 -3.90 -7.02
C GLU A 125 -10.86 -3.58 -5.52
N ILE A 126 -10.13 -2.52 -5.21
CA ILE A 126 -10.01 -2.00 -3.85
C ILE A 126 -11.17 -1.03 -3.64
N SER A 127 -12.05 -1.40 -2.72
CA SER A 127 -13.32 -0.69 -2.51
C SER A 127 -13.14 0.60 -1.71
N ALA A 128 -13.76 1.67 -2.16
CA ALA A 128 -13.83 2.93 -1.42
C ALA A 128 -14.56 2.79 -0.07
N ASN A 129 -15.41 1.78 0.09
CA ASN A 129 -16.11 1.53 1.35
C ASN A 129 -15.18 1.05 2.47
N ASN A 130 -13.97 0.61 2.14
CA ASN A 130 -12.96 0.13 3.09
C ASN A 130 -11.89 1.16 3.45
N VAL A 131 -12.04 2.41 3.01
CA VAL A 131 -11.10 3.50 3.31
C VAL A 131 -10.95 3.69 4.83
N GLY A 132 -9.70 3.76 5.29
CA GLY A 132 -9.36 3.80 6.71
C GLY A 132 -9.43 2.45 7.42
N GLY A 133 -9.73 1.37 6.70
CA GLY A 133 -9.83 0.00 7.21
C GLY A 133 -9.01 -1.00 6.41
N THR A 134 -9.45 -2.24 6.43
CA THR A 134 -8.78 -3.37 5.77
C THR A 134 -9.73 -4.07 4.80
N GLN A 135 -9.22 -4.39 3.61
CA GLN A 135 -9.87 -5.30 2.67
C GLN A 135 -9.10 -6.60 2.59
N ASN A 136 -9.80 -7.71 2.79
CA ASN A 136 -9.24 -9.04 2.62
C ASN A 136 -9.59 -9.60 1.24
N LEU A 137 -8.58 -9.93 0.45
CA LEU A 137 -8.74 -10.53 -0.88
C LEU A 137 -8.98 -12.05 -0.81
N GLY A 138 -8.87 -12.65 0.39
CA GLY A 138 -9.01 -14.09 0.59
C GLY A 138 -7.82 -14.91 0.10
N ASP A 139 -8.09 -16.17 -0.24
CA ASP A 139 -7.10 -17.09 -0.79
C ASP A 139 -6.94 -16.87 -2.29
N ILE A 140 -5.75 -16.44 -2.70
CA ILE A 140 -5.38 -16.20 -4.09
C ILE A 140 -4.63 -17.42 -4.58
N LYS A 141 -5.25 -18.17 -5.50
CA LYS A 141 -4.71 -19.42 -6.04
C LYS A 141 -3.82 -19.12 -7.23
N LEU A 142 -2.58 -19.59 -7.17
CA LEU A 142 -1.62 -19.58 -8.27
C LEU A 142 -1.57 -20.99 -8.89
N ASP A 143 -2.01 -21.11 -10.13
CA ASP A 143 -2.10 -22.39 -10.85
C ASP A 143 -0.85 -22.68 -11.71
#